data_37ffba1cc1506040ea99f811ba586829
#
_entry.id   37ffba1cc1506040ea99f811ba586829
#
_cell.length_a   1.000
_cell.length_b   1.000
_cell.length_c   1.000
_cell.angle_alpha   90.00
_cell.angle_beta   90.00
_cell.angle_gamma   90.00
#
_symmetry.space_group_name_H-M   'P 1'
#
loop_
_entity.id
_entity.type
_entity.pdbx_description
1 polymer ?
#
loop_
_entity_poly.entity_id
_entity_poly.type
_entity_poly.pdbx_seq_one_letter_code
_entity_poly.pdbx_strand_id
1 'polypeptide(L)'
;GGGKTTLANIVARLFDPKKGRILIGNIDIRNIPKETLMNHISFVFQNSRLLKASILENVRLGKPSATRGEVARALEAAQCTDIMEKLPNGMDTVVGADGVYLSGGEQQRIAIARAILKNAPILILDEATAFADPDNEVRMGEALSALSKGKTVIMIAHRLSSITDADCIYVMRDGKIAESGTHKELIDQNGIFTGMWKNYSEAAKWKIQNLQREVEA
;
A
#
# COMPACT_ATOMS: atom_id res chain seq x y z
N GLY A 1 -2.85 -13.16 13.68
CA GLY A 1 -3.84 -12.22 13.26
C GLY A 1 -4.29 -11.21 14.31
N GLY A 2 -3.52 -10.11 14.58
CA GLY A 2 -3.86 -9.10 15.61
C GLY A 2 -5.04 -8.17 15.26
N GLY A 3 -5.78 -8.39 14.14
CA GLY A 3 -6.95 -7.58 13.76
C GLY A 3 -6.66 -6.35 12.90
N LYS A 4 -5.44 -6.15 12.40
CA LYS A 4 -5.02 -4.97 11.61
C LYS A 4 -5.85 -4.76 10.35
N THR A 5 -5.92 -5.77 9.48
CA THR A 5 -6.72 -5.72 8.23
C THR A 5 -8.22 -5.55 8.54
N THR A 6 -8.72 -6.17 9.61
CA THR A 6 -10.11 -5.98 10.05
C THR A 6 -10.37 -4.52 10.41
N LEU A 7 -9.48 -3.87 11.16
CA LEU A 7 -9.59 -2.45 11.52
C LEU A 7 -9.59 -1.57 10.27
N ALA A 8 -8.66 -1.79 9.34
CA ALA A 8 -8.60 -1.04 8.07
C ALA A 8 -9.89 -1.19 7.24
N ASN A 9 -10.42 -2.41 7.18
CA ASN A 9 -11.68 -2.68 6.47
C ASN A 9 -12.89 -2.00 7.13
N ILE A 10 -12.91 -1.88 8.47
CA ILE A 10 -13.96 -1.15 9.20
C ILE A 10 -13.80 0.36 8.95
N VAL A 11 -12.57 0.91 8.95
CA VAL A 11 -12.33 2.32 8.63
C VAL A 11 -12.83 2.66 7.23
N ALA A 12 -12.64 1.77 6.25
CA ALA A 12 -13.16 1.92 4.90
C ALA A 12 -14.67 1.61 4.78
N ARG A 13 -15.31 1.21 5.87
CA ARG A 13 -16.71 0.80 5.88
C ARG A 13 -17.04 -0.32 4.89
N LEU A 14 -16.10 -1.26 4.72
CA LEU A 14 -16.41 -2.55 4.07
C LEU A 14 -17.31 -3.39 4.99
N PHE A 15 -17.20 -3.15 6.31
CA PHE A 15 -18.08 -3.67 7.36
C PHE A 15 -18.40 -2.56 8.35
N ASP A 16 -19.63 -2.50 8.85
CA ASP A 16 -20.01 -1.57 9.91
C ASP A 16 -19.51 -2.07 11.29
N PRO A 17 -19.02 -1.16 12.16
CA PRO A 17 -18.61 -1.55 13.51
C PRO A 17 -19.82 -1.98 14.34
N LYS A 18 -19.72 -3.13 15.03
CA LYS A 18 -20.78 -3.62 15.93
C LYS A 18 -20.97 -2.72 17.16
N LYS A 19 -19.88 -2.10 17.65
CA LYS A 19 -19.87 -1.17 18.79
C LYS A 19 -18.88 -0.04 18.48
N GLY A 20 -19.10 1.13 19.10
CA GLY A 20 -18.28 2.31 18.87
C GLY A 20 -18.66 3.05 17.60
N ARG A 21 -17.80 3.98 17.19
CA ARG A 21 -17.98 4.83 16.00
C ARG A 21 -16.62 5.16 15.38
N ILE A 22 -16.62 5.41 14.08
CA ILE A 22 -15.48 5.94 13.34
C ILE A 22 -15.91 7.27 12.76
N LEU A 23 -15.08 8.29 12.92
CA LEU A 23 -15.36 9.63 12.44
C LEU A 23 -14.37 10.03 11.34
N ILE A 24 -14.88 10.62 10.27
CA ILE A 24 -14.09 11.31 9.25
C ILE A 24 -14.58 12.75 9.21
N GLY A 25 -13.70 13.72 9.49
CA GLY A 25 -14.09 15.14 9.60
C GLY A 25 -15.20 15.37 10.61
N ASN A 26 -15.18 14.69 11.77
CA ASN A 26 -16.20 14.73 12.83
C ASN A 26 -17.58 14.12 12.45
N ILE A 27 -17.72 13.53 11.28
CA ILE A 27 -18.96 12.85 10.84
C ILE A 27 -18.78 11.34 11.00
N ASP A 28 -19.74 10.67 11.66
CA ASP A 28 -19.76 9.21 11.74
C ASP A 28 -19.87 8.62 10.33
N ILE A 29 -18.97 7.67 10.00
CA ILE A 29 -18.92 7.07 8.66
C ILE A 29 -20.26 6.43 8.25
N ARG A 30 -21.09 6.00 9.21
CA ARG A 30 -22.43 5.45 8.95
C ARG A 30 -23.39 6.48 8.39
N ASN A 31 -23.17 7.77 8.69
CA ASN A 31 -23.98 8.89 8.22
C ASN A 31 -23.50 9.48 6.88
N ILE A 32 -22.36 8.97 6.36
CA ILE A 32 -21.85 9.39 5.05
C ILE A 32 -22.39 8.41 4.00
N PRO A 33 -22.99 8.88 2.89
CA PRO A 33 -23.37 8.01 1.79
C PRO A 33 -22.19 7.17 1.34
N LYS A 34 -22.39 5.86 1.10
CA LYS A 34 -21.28 4.93 0.83
C LYS A 34 -20.45 5.35 -0.40
N GLU A 35 -21.10 5.83 -1.44
CA GLU A 35 -20.44 6.34 -2.64
C GLU A 35 -19.53 7.53 -2.32
N THR A 36 -20.03 8.50 -1.56
CA THR A 36 -19.27 9.66 -1.09
C THR A 36 -18.05 9.21 -0.28
N LEU A 37 -18.24 8.30 0.66
CA LEU A 37 -17.15 7.75 1.47
C LEU A 37 -16.10 7.06 0.59
N MET A 38 -16.54 6.24 -0.36
CA MET A 38 -15.64 5.53 -1.29
C MET A 38 -14.84 6.48 -2.18
N ASN A 39 -15.38 7.63 -2.54
CA ASN A 39 -14.65 8.65 -3.29
C ASN A 39 -13.51 9.29 -2.47
N HIS A 40 -13.59 9.27 -1.13
CA HIS A 40 -12.58 9.83 -0.24
C HIS A 40 -11.54 8.81 0.24
N ILE A 41 -11.68 7.54 -0.09
CA ILE A 41 -10.76 6.48 0.34
C ILE A 41 -10.19 5.76 -0.88
N SER A 42 -8.86 5.65 -0.98
CA SER A 42 -8.18 4.75 -1.90
C SER A 42 -7.62 3.55 -1.14
N PHE A 43 -7.70 2.39 -1.76
CA PHE A 43 -7.12 1.15 -1.27
C PHE A 43 -6.03 0.64 -2.21
N VAL A 44 -4.90 0.23 -1.64
CA VAL A 44 -3.89 -0.59 -2.33
C VAL A 44 -3.73 -1.87 -1.53
N PHE A 45 -4.24 -2.97 -2.08
CA PHE A 45 -4.17 -4.29 -1.45
C PHE A 45 -2.85 -4.99 -1.78
N GLN A 46 -2.45 -5.93 -0.93
CA GLN A 46 -1.29 -6.80 -1.13
C GLN A 46 -1.37 -7.56 -2.45
N ASN A 47 -2.52 -8.14 -2.75
CA ASN A 47 -2.79 -8.88 -3.97
C ASN A 47 -3.65 -8.03 -4.91
N SER A 48 -3.02 -7.10 -5.60
CA SER A 48 -3.70 -6.23 -6.55
C SER A 48 -3.98 -7.00 -7.84
N ARG A 49 -5.23 -7.45 -8.01
CA ARG A 49 -5.65 -8.11 -9.25
C ARG A 49 -5.99 -7.08 -10.32
N LEU A 50 -5.53 -7.34 -11.53
CA LEU A 50 -5.93 -6.60 -12.72
C LEU A 50 -7.10 -7.34 -13.40
N LEU A 51 -8.01 -6.55 -13.95
CA LEU A 51 -9.09 -7.08 -14.77
C LEU A 51 -8.54 -7.50 -16.15
N LYS A 52 -9.20 -8.44 -16.82
CA LYS A 52 -8.94 -8.76 -18.23
C LYS A 52 -9.40 -7.58 -19.11
N ALA A 53 -8.54 -6.59 -19.18
CA ALA A 53 -8.77 -5.31 -19.86
C ALA A 53 -7.42 -4.66 -20.18
N SER A 54 -7.41 -3.59 -20.95
CA SER A 54 -6.18 -2.82 -21.21
C SER A 54 -5.62 -2.21 -19.91
N ILE A 55 -4.33 -1.87 -19.90
CA ILE A 55 -3.73 -1.09 -18.82
C ILE A 55 -4.50 0.22 -18.61
N LEU A 56 -4.84 0.90 -19.70
CA LEU A 56 -5.63 2.13 -19.68
C LEU A 56 -6.95 1.96 -18.91
N GLU A 57 -7.72 0.92 -19.21
CA GLU A 57 -8.99 0.63 -18.54
C GLU A 57 -8.79 0.23 -17.08
N ASN A 58 -7.77 -0.59 -16.78
CA ASN A 58 -7.43 -0.96 -15.42
C ASN A 58 -7.11 0.25 -14.55
N VAL A 59 -6.37 1.25 -15.06
CA VAL A 59 -6.06 2.46 -14.31
C VAL A 59 -7.27 3.39 -14.21
N ARG A 60 -8.09 3.51 -15.28
CA ARG A 60 -9.35 4.27 -15.30
C ARG A 60 -10.38 3.81 -14.28
N LEU A 61 -10.28 2.62 -13.72
CA LEU A 61 -11.14 2.23 -12.57
C LEU A 61 -11.02 3.21 -11.40
N GLY A 62 -9.91 3.93 -11.27
CA GLY A 62 -9.75 4.99 -10.26
C GLY A 62 -10.56 6.26 -10.55
N LYS A 63 -10.70 6.60 -11.84
CA LYS A 63 -11.44 7.77 -12.35
C LYS A 63 -11.91 7.48 -13.77
N PRO A 64 -13.14 6.98 -13.97
CA PRO A 64 -13.65 6.56 -15.28
C PRO A 64 -13.61 7.65 -16.36
N SER A 65 -13.79 8.93 -15.96
CA SER A 65 -13.76 10.08 -16.87
C SER A 65 -12.34 10.58 -17.23
N ALA A 66 -11.28 9.91 -16.74
CA ALA A 66 -9.92 10.36 -16.96
C ALA A 66 -9.53 10.28 -18.44
N THR A 67 -8.83 11.31 -18.91
CA THR A 67 -8.22 11.34 -20.25
C THR A 67 -7.03 10.38 -20.32
N ARG A 68 -6.63 10.01 -21.53
CA ARG A 68 -5.44 9.18 -21.74
C ARG A 68 -4.17 9.83 -21.17
N GLY A 69 -4.06 11.17 -21.27
CA GLY A 69 -2.94 11.92 -20.71
C GLY A 69 -2.91 11.91 -19.16
N GLU A 70 -4.07 11.93 -18.49
CA GLU A 70 -4.13 11.79 -17.02
C GLU A 70 -3.68 10.39 -16.60
N VAL A 71 -4.08 9.34 -17.32
CA VAL A 71 -3.66 7.96 -17.07
C VAL A 71 -2.14 7.82 -17.30
N ALA A 72 -1.58 8.41 -18.36
CA ALA A 72 -0.14 8.37 -18.64
C ALA A 72 0.66 9.00 -17.48
N ARG A 73 0.26 10.17 -17.00
CA ARG A 73 0.91 10.81 -15.84
C ARG A 73 0.80 9.99 -14.54
N ALA A 74 -0.35 9.31 -14.32
CA ALA A 74 -0.52 8.45 -13.18
C ALA A 74 0.39 7.20 -13.24
N LEU A 75 0.56 6.62 -14.43
CA LEU A 75 1.48 5.50 -14.67
C LEU A 75 2.94 5.92 -14.48
N GLU A 76 3.35 7.09 -14.98
CA GLU A 76 4.68 7.64 -14.77
C GLU A 76 4.97 7.86 -13.29
N ALA A 77 4.06 8.51 -12.55
CA ALA A 77 4.18 8.73 -11.11
C ALA A 77 4.21 7.42 -10.32
N ALA A 78 3.61 6.36 -10.83
CA ALA A 78 3.67 5.01 -10.26
C ALA A 78 4.88 4.19 -10.72
N GLN A 79 5.88 4.82 -11.37
CA GLN A 79 7.09 4.15 -11.85
C GLN A 79 6.81 2.99 -12.81
N CYS A 80 5.85 3.18 -13.76
CA CYS A 80 5.43 2.14 -14.70
C CYS A 80 6.03 2.31 -16.11
N THR A 81 6.99 3.20 -16.32
CA THR A 81 7.58 3.46 -17.65
C THR A 81 8.21 2.20 -18.25
N ASP A 82 8.98 1.47 -17.46
CA ASP A 82 9.59 0.18 -17.85
C ASP A 82 8.55 -0.88 -18.25
N ILE A 83 7.38 -0.86 -17.63
CA ILE A 83 6.28 -1.76 -17.97
C ILE A 83 5.71 -1.36 -19.35
N MET A 84 5.48 -0.07 -19.56
CA MET A 84 4.92 0.42 -20.84
C MET A 84 5.86 0.14 -22.02
N GLU A 85 7.16 0.25 -21.84
CA GLU A 85 8.18 -0.02 -22.85
C GLU A 85 8.27 -1.51 -23.23
N LYS A 86 8.03 -2.42 -22.28
CA LYS A 86 8.01 -3.88 -22.52
C LYS A 86 6.75 -4.36 -23.22
N LEU A 87 5.66 -3.62 -23.14
CA LEU A 87 4.36 -4.07 -23.63
C LEU A 87 4.16 -3.72 -25.11
N PRO A 88 3.68 -4.65 -25.94
CA PRO A 88 3.62 -4.49 -27.39
C PRO A 88 2.74 -3.32 -27.85
N ASN A 89 1.69 -2.99 -27.08
CA ASN A 89 0.78 -1.89 -27.36
C ASN A 89 0.75 -0.85 -26.22
N GLY A 90 1.78 -0.80 -25.37
CA GLY A 90 1.83 0.10 -24.21
C GLY A 90 0.56 0.04 -23.38
N MET A 91 -0.09 1.19 -23.15
CA MET A 91 -1.33 1.28 -22.33
C MET A 91 -2.53 0.51 -22.92
N ASP A 92 -2.53 0.19 -24.21
CA ASP A 92 -3.64 -0.54 -24.86
C ASP A 92 -3.46 -2.05 -24.77
N THR A 93 -2.35 -2.52 -24.20
CA THR A 93 -2.09 -3.95 -24.00
C THR A 93 -3.10 -4.53 -23.01
N VAL A 94 -3.77 -5.60 -23.40
CA VAL A 94 -4.68 -6.37 -22.53
C VAL A 94 -3.86 -7.23 -21.57
N VAL A 95 -4.14 -7.10 -20.28
CA VAL A 95 -3.50 -7.82 -19.18
C VAL A 95 -4.55 -8.57 -18.35
N GLY A 96 -4.13 -9.25 -17.30
CA GLY A 96 -5.02 -10.04 -16.45
C GLY A 96 -5.20 -11.47 -16.96
N ALA A 97 -6.32 -12.12 -16.62
CA ALA A 97 -6.57 -13.50 -17.03
C ALA A 97 -6.55 -13.62 -18.56
N ASP A 98 -5.73 -14.55 -19.08
CA ASP A 98 -5.51 -14.81 -20.52
C ASP A 98 -4.90 -13.63 -21.33
N GLY A 99 -4.44 -12.56 -20.64
CA GLY A 99 -3.72 -11.44 -21.25
C GLY A 99 -2.20 -11.58 -21.07
N VAL A 100 -1.46 -10.49 -21.35
CA VAL A 100 -0.03 -10.46 -21.10
C VAL A 100 0.23 -10.60 -19.60
N TYR A 101 1.16 -11.49 -19.26
CA TYR A 101 1.56 -11.72 -17.86
C TYR A 101 2.38 -10.54 -17.35
N LEU A 102 2.00 -10.07 -16.17
CA LEU A 102 2.75 -9.09 -15.38
C LEU A 102 3.16 -9.74 -14.05
N SER A 103 4.37 -9.46 -13.60
CA SER A 103 4.84 -9.86 -12.27
C SER A 103 3.98 -9.21 -11.16
N GLY A 104 4.01 -9.78 -9.95
CA GLY A 104 3.27 -9.21 -8.82
C GLY A 104 3.62 -7.75 -8.53
N GLY A 105 4.90 -7.38 -8.65
CA GLY A 105 5.36 -6.00 -8.49
C GLY A 105 4.85 -5.06 -9.58
N GLU A 106 4.84 -5.50 -10.84
CA GLU A 106 4.28 -4.73 -11.95
C GLU A 106 2.77 -4.52 -11.78
N GLN A 107 2.02 -5.56 -11.42
CA GLN A 107 0.58 -5.46 -11.13
C GLN A 107 0.30 -4.48 -10.00
N GLN A 108 1.14 -4.46 -8.96
CA GLN A 108 0.97 -3.56 -7.83
C GLN A 108 1.28 -2.11 -8.20
N ARG A 109 2.31 -1.83 -9.03
CA ARG A 109 2.56 -0.48 -9.54
C ARG A 109 1.39 0.03 -10.40
N ILE A 110 0.75 -0.81 -11.20
CA ILE A 110 -0.49 -0.47 -11.91
C ILE A 110 -1.63 -0.14 -10.93
N ALA A 111 -1.76 -0.88 -9.84
CA ALA A 111 -2.76 -0.58 -8.81
C ALA A 111 -2.46 0.74 -8.08
N ILE A 112 -1.18 1.07 -7.86
CA ILE A 112 -0.76 2.37 -7.33
C ILE A 112 -1.12 3.49 -8.33
N ALA A 113 -0.88 3.31 -9.64
CA ALA A 113 -1.30 4.27 -10.66
C ALA A 113 -2.81 4.53 -10.62
N ARG A 114 -3.64 3.48 -10.43
CA ARG A 114 -5.08 3.60 -10.20
C ARG A 114 -5.40 4.47 -8.98
N ALA A 115 -4.69 4.28 -7.87
CA ALA A 115 -4.89 5.05 -6.65
C ALA A 115 -4.41 6.51 -6.79
N ILE A 116 -3.31 6.76 -7.51
CA ILE A 116 -2.82 8.10 -7.88
C ILE A 116 -3.87 8.83 -8.71
N LEU A 117 -4.40 8.17 -9.75
CA LEU A 117 -5.42 8.74 -10.64
C LEU A 117 -6.70 9.09 -9.88
N LYS A 118 -7.12 8.24 -8.94
CA LYS A 118 -8.27 8.50 -8.06
C LYS A 118 -8.05 9.71 -7.16
N ASN A 119 -6.84 9.91 -6.68
CA ASN A 119 -6.41 11.02 -5.83
C ASN A 119 -7.27 11.25 -4.59
N ALA A 120 -7.72 10.20 -3.91
CA ALA A 120 -8.49 10.30 -2.68
C ALA A 120 -7.62 10.81 -1.52
N PRO A 121 -8.19 11.61 -0.57
CA PRO A 121 -7.46 12.19 0.55
C PRO A 121 -7.04 11.17 1.63
N ILE A 122 -7.69 10.03 1.71
CA ILE A 122 -7.38 8.94 2.64
C ILE A 122 -6.88 7.75 1.84
N LEU A 123 -5.72 7.22 2.22
CA LEU A 123 -5.08 6.08 1.60
C LEU A 123 -4.94 4.94 2.60
N ILE A 124 -5.40 3.75 2.24
CA ILE A 124 -5.21 2.54 3.03
C ILE A 124 -4.31 1.60 2.23
N LEU A 125 -3.14 1.27 2.82
CA LEU A 125 -2.13 0.39 2.25
C LEU A 125 -2.09 -0.90 3.07
N ASP A 126 -2.40 -2.04 2.44
CA ASP A 126 -2.29 -3.36 3.08
C ASP A 126 -1.14 -4.13 2.44
N GLU A 127 -0.05 -4.30 3.18
CA GLU A 127 1.18 -5.02 2.79
C GLU A 127 1.79 -4.59 1.43
N ALA A 128 1.70 -3.31 1.10
CA ALA A 128 2.09 -2.80 -0.23
C ALA A 128 3.59 -2.92 -0.58
N THR A 129 4.45 -3.49 0.28
CA THR A 129 5.92 -3.48 0.14
C THR A 129 6.59 -4.86 0.15
N ALA A 130 5.85 -5.97 -0.02
CA ALA A 130 6.40 -7.32 0.10
C ALA A 130 6.93 -7.87 -1.25
N PHE A 131 8.03 -7.30 -1.79
CA PHE A 131 8.66 -7.80 -3.02
C PHE A 131 10.04 -8.41 -2.75
N ALA A 132 10.39 -9.46 -3.53
CA ALA A 132 11.65 -10.17 -3.42
C ALA A 132 12.78 -9.53 -4.24
N ASP A 133 12.45 -8.63 -5.17
CA ASP A 133 13.38 -7.99 -6.10
C ASP A 133 13.75 -6.58 -5.62
N PRO A 134 15.04 -6.28 -5.36
CA PRO A 134 15.52 -4.99 -4.89
C PRO A 134 15.15 -3.81 -5.82
N ASP A 135 15.22 -3.99 -7.13
CA ASP A 135 14.89 -2.92 -8.09
C ASP A 135 13.40 -2.55 -8.03
N ASN A 136 12.53 -3.54 -7.89
CA ASN A 136 11.11 -3.31 -7.67
C ASN A 136 10.83 -2.66 -6.30
N GLU A 137 11.64 -2.94 -5.27
CA GLU A 137 11.47 -2.33 -3.95
C GLU A 137 11.72 -0.81 -3.99
N VAL A 138 12.78 -0.36 -4.69
CA VAL A 138 13.08 1.07 -4.88
C VAL A 138 11.96 1.77 -5.64
N ARG A 139 11.59 1.26 -6.82
CA ARG A 139 10.50 1.83 -7.64
C ARG A 139 9.17 1.86 -6.90
N MET A 140 8.88 0.83 -6.12
CA MET A 140 7.68 0.78 -5.29
C MET A 140 7.70 1.84 -4.19
N GLY A 141 8.85 2.07 -3.54
CA GLY A 141 9.04 3.13 -2.56
C GLY A 141 8.76 4.51 -3.14
N GLU A 142 9.30 4.81 -4.32
CA GLU A 142 9.05 6.07 -5.03
C GLU A 142 7.57 6.24 -5.42
N ALA A 143 6.94 5.20 -5.94
CA ALA A 143 5.53 5.20 -6.30
C ALA A 143 4.62 5.44 -5.08
N LEU A 144 4.91 4.77 -3.95
CA LEU A 144 4.18 4.96 -2.70
C LEU A 144 4.41 6.35 -2.09
N SER A 145 5.63 6.88 -2.18
CA SER A 145 5.94 8.25 -1.75
C SER A 145 5.13 9.28 -2.56
N ALA A 146 5.10 9.13 -3.88
CA ALA A 146 4.30 9.99 -4.75
C ALA A 146 2.80 9.91 -4.43
N LEU A 147 2.29 8.68 -4.18
CA LEU A 147 0.88 8.45 -3.84
C LEU A 147 0.50 9.06 -2.48
N SER A 148 1.41 9.01 -1.48
CA SER A 148 1.13 9.37 -0.08
C SER A 148 1.18 10.88 0.19
N LYS A 149 1.81 11.66 -0.69
CA LYS A 149 2.05 13.08 -0.48
C LYS A 149 0.77 13.88 -0.22
N GLY A 150 0.71 14.55 0.94
CA GLY A 150 -0.42 15.40 1.35
C GLY A 150 -1.70 14.65 1.71
N LYS A 151 -1.61 13.35 2.06
CA LYS A 151 -2.76 12.51 2.39
C LYS A 151 -2.69 11.93 3.78
N THR A 152 -3.83 11.54 4.33
CA THR A 152 -3.89 10.68 5.50
C THR A 152 -3.63 9.24 5.08
N VAL A 153 -2.52 8.65 5.55
CA VAL A 153 -2.12 7.28 5.18
C VAL A 153 -2.30 6.35 6.36
N ILE A 154 -3.04 5.27 6.15
CA ILE A 154 -3.15 4.14 7.08
C ILE A 154 -2.43 2.97 6.45
N MET A 155 -1.29 2.57 7.04
CA MET A 155 -0.47 1.48 6.51
C MET A 155 -0.52 0.28 7.44
N ILE A 156 -0.83 -0.90 6.89
CA ILE A 156 -0.64 -2.17 7.57
C ILE A 156 0.74 -2.69 7.13
N ALA A 157 1.68 -2.67 8.06
CA ALA A 157 3.05 -3.06 7.78
C ALA A 157 3.34 -4.50 8.22
N HIS A 158 4.01 -5.24 7.37
CA HIS A 158 4.66 -6.52 7.67
C HIS A 158 6.19 -6.38 7.75
N ARG A 159 6.74 -5.32 7.16
CA ARG A 159 8.16 -4.95 7.32
C ARG A 159 8.25 -3.73 8.23
N LEU A 160 8.97 -3.86 9.34
CA LEU A 160 9.11 -2.77 10.31
C LEU A 160 9.90 -1.58 9.76
N SER A 161 10.77 -1.80 8.76
CA SER A 161 11.49 -0.71 8.08
C SER A 161 10.58 0.29 7.35
N SER A 162 9.41 -0.14 6.92
CA SER A 162 8.51 0.75 6.16
C SER A 162 7.72 1.74 7.01
N ILE A 163 7.81 1.65 8.34
CA ILE A 163 7.04 2.49 9.27
C ILE A 163 7.91 3.34 10.19
N THR A 164 9.22 3.42 9.96
CA THR A 164 10.14 4.19 10.80
C THR A 164 9.80 5.68 10.84
N ASP A 165 9.29 6.21 9.73
CA ASP A 165 8.96 7.63 9.55
C ASP A 165 7.45 7.91 9.74
N ALA A 166 6.69 6.95 10.27
CA ALA A 166 5.27 7.13 10.53
C ALA A 166 5.04 8.11 11.70
N ASP A 167 4.08 9.03 11.54
CA ASP A 167 3.69 9.99 12.59
C ASP A 167 3.19 9.28 13.85
N CYS A 168 2.55 8.12 13.70
CA CYS A 168 2.10 7.29 14.81
C CYS A 168 2.01 5.82 14.40
N ILE A 169 2.59 4.95 15.21
CA ILE A 169 2.54 3.49 15.06
C ILE A 169 1.59 2.93 16.13
N TYR A 170 0.65 2.08 15.71
CA TYR A 170 -0.24 1.34 16.60
C TYR A 170 0.14 -0.15 16.61
N VAL A 171 0.60 -0.65 17.73
CA VAL A 171 0.88 -2.08 17.92
C VAL A 171 -0.39 -2.79 18.36
N MET A 172 -0.88 -3.69 17.53
CA MET A 172 -2.11 -4.43 17.79
C MET A 172 -1.82 -5.85 18.29
N ARG A 173 -2.45 -6.23 19.40
CA ARG A 173 -2.41 -7.58 19.97
C ARG A 173 -3.81 -7.98 20.42
N ASP A 174 -4.26 -9.17 20.01
CA ASP A 174 -5.55 -9.75 20.40
C ASP A 174 -6.76 -8.81 20.18
N GLY A 175 -6.74 -8.09 19.04
CA GLY A 175 -7.80 -7.16 18.65
C GLY A 175 -7.81 -5.83 19.42
N LYS A 176 -6.76 -5.53 20.19
CA LYS A 176 -6.62 -4.29 20.98
C LYS A 176 -5.35 -3.56 20.57
N ILE A 177 -5.35 -2.24 20.74
CA ILE A 177 -4.12 -1.44 20.68
C ILE A 177 -3.37 -1.67 22.00
N ALA A 178 -2.20 -2.31 21.91
CA ALA A 178 -1.35 -2.59 23.05
C ALA A 178 -0.36 -1.44 23.32
N GLU A 179 0.18 -0.84 22.26
CA GLU A 179 1.13 0.28 22.32
C GLU A 179 0.82 1.26 21.20
N SER A 180 1.14 2.53 21.39
CA SER A 180 1.06 3.56 20.36
C SER A 180 2.10 4.65 20.59
N GLY A 181 2.62 5.23 19.50
CA GLY A 181 3.60 6.30 19.52
C GLY A 181 4.42 6.34 18.25
N THR A 182 5.37 7.25 18.18
CA THR A 182 6.39 7.31 17.13
C THR A 182 7.35 6.12 17.27
N HIS A 183 8.12 5.83 16.23
CA HIS A 183 9.16 4.78 16.29
C HIS A 183 10.09 4.97 17.49
N LYS A 184 10.57 6.21 17.73
CA LYS A 184 11.47 6.54 18.83
C LYS A 184 10.83 6.28 20.20
N GLU A 185 9.61 6.79 20.42
CA GLU A 185 8.87 6.58 21.69
C GLU A 185 8.66 5.11 21.99
N LEU A 186 8.30 4.31 20.99
CA LEU A 186 8.08 2.87 21.16
C LEU A 186 9.36 2.10 21.44
N ILE A 187 10.50 2.51 20.88
CA ILE A 187 11.81 1.95 21.22
C ILE A 187 12.18 2.29 22.67
N ASP A 188 11.97 3.53 23.10
CA ASP A 188 12.29 4.00 24.46
C ASP A 188 11.39 3.31 25.53
N GLN A 189 10.15 2.96 25.20
CA GLN A 189 9.22 2.22 26.06
C GLN A 189 9.69 0.78 26.37
N ASN A 190 10.60 0.24 25.57
CA ASN A 190 11.14 -1.13 25.70
C ASN A 190 10.05 -2.22 25.81
N GLY A 191 8.96 -2.06 25.07
CA GLY A 191 7.79 -2.92 25.08
C GLY A 191 7.75 -3.97 23.96
N ILE A 192 6.53 -4.28 23.49
CA ILE A 192 6.27 -5.26 22.42
C ILE A 192 6.96 -4.83 21.11
N PHE A 193 6.81 -3.55 20.75
CA PHE A 193 7.42 -3.01 19.54
C PHE A 193 8.94 -3.15 19.55
N THR A 194 9.59 -2.84 20.66
CA THR A 194 11.04 -2.97 20.81
C THR A 194 11.50 -4.42 20.63
N GLY A 195 10.75 -5.38 21.17
CA GLY A 195 11.01 -6.80 20.96
C GLY A 195 10.92 -7.20 19.48
N MET A 196 9.87 -6.74 18.79
CA MET A 196 9.69 -6.98 17.35
C MET A 196 10.82 -6.33 16.53
N TRP A 197 11.23 -5.12 16.88
CA TRP A 197 12.31 -4.39 16.20
C TRP A 197 13.68 -5.05 16.37
N LYS A 198 14.00 -5.53 17.58
CA LYS A 198 15.24 -6.29 17.84
C LYS A 198 15.32 -7.55 16.96
N ASN A 199 14.26 -8.35 16.98
CA ASN A 199 14.19 -9.57 16.15
C ASN A 199 14.32 -9.26 14.64
N TYR A 200 13.68 -8.19 14.17
CA TYR A 200 13.80 -7.73 12.79
C TYR A 200 15.23 -7.30 12.44
N SER A 201 15.86 -6.51 13.32
CA SER A 201 17.22 -6.00 13.10
C SER A 201 18.26 -7.11 13.13
N GLU A 202 18.12 -8.10 14.00
CA GLU A 202 18.98 -9.28 14.06
C GLU A 202 18.86 -10.13 12.80
N ALA A 203 17.63 -10.37 12.33
CA ALA A 203 17.39 -11.11 11.08
C ALA A 203 17.97 -10.38 9.86
N ALA A 204 17.86 -9.05 9.81
CA ALA A 204 18.46 -8.24 8.75
C ALA A 204 19.99 -8.31 8.75
N LYS A 205 20.63 -8.22 9.92
CA LYS A 205 22.08 -8.34 10.08
C LYS A 205 22.57 -9.74 9.64
N TRP A 206 21.88 -10.79 10.05
CA TRP A 206 22.21 -12.16 9.68
C TRP A 206 22.17 -12.37 8.16
N LYS A 207 21.16 -11.81 7.49
CA LYS A 207 21.01 -11.89 6.03
C LYS A 207 22.17 -11.19 5.31
N ILE A 208 22.58 -10.00 5.76
CA ILE A 208 23.70 -9.25 5.18
C ILE A 208 25.02 -10.04 5.34
N GLN A 209 25.28 -10.59 6.53
CA GLN A 209 26.49 -11.38 6.79
C GLN A 209 26.58 -12.64 5.93
N ASN A 210 25.44 -13.30 5.67
CA ASN A 210 25.45 -14.49 4.81
C ASN A 210 25.67 -14.14 3.33
N LEU A 211 25.08 -13.05 2.83
CA LEU A 211 25.33 -12.56 1.47
C LEU A 211 26.81 -12.18 1.26
N GLN A 212 27.47 -11.59 2.26
CA GLN A 212 28.89 -11.27 2.18
C GLN A 212 29.76 -12.55 2.12
N ARG A 213 29.40 -13.60 2.88
CA ARG A 213 30.10 -14.88 2.82
C ARG A 213 29.93 -15.62 1.50
N GLU A 214 28.78 -15.51 0.86
CA GLU A 214 28.51 -16.11 -0.46
C GLU A 214 29.25 -15.38 -1.59
N VAL A 215 29.58 -14.10 -1.42
CA VAL A 215 30.37 -13.31 -2.40
C VAL A 215 31.85 -13.53 -2.24
N GLU A 216 32.32 -13.91 -1.06
CA GLU A 216 33.74 -14.18 -0.73
C GLU A 216 34.15 -15.63 -0.96
N ALA A 217 33.21 -16.54 -1.26
CA ALA A 217 33.45 -17.98 -1.52
C ALA A 217 33.44 -18.30 -3.02
#